data_5080a6300b50f02ad3f5a08f30584379
#
_entry.id   5080a6300b50f02ad3f5a08f30584379
#
_cell.length_a   1.000
_cell.length_b   1.000
_cell.length_c   1.000
_cell.angle_alpha   90.00
_cell.angle_beta   90.00
_cell.angle_gamma   90.00
#
_symmetry.space_group_name_H-M   'P 1'
#
loop_
_entity.id
_entity.type
_entity.pdbx_description
1 polymer ?
#
loop_
_entity_poly.entity_id
_entity_poly.type
_entity_poly.pdbx_seq_one_letter_code
_entity_poly.pdbx_strand_id
1 'polypeptide(L)'
;MTAPFSAQEAAALAAVDEAAIGGTLLELLAVPSVTGSAAESELQHRLARRLDRLGLEVDLWPMDLPALRADPGFPGTEAPREEAWGLVATTPGGGDGPTMILQGHVDVVPPGDPAQWEGDPFVPRVVGDTVHGRGACDMKAGLAANLAALAAICASGARLRGRVAAHFVVGEEDGGLGAFGTLRRGWTGDTCVITEPTGGTLVTANAGALTFRIEIPGKASHASVRDAGVSAIDAYLPVHRALARLEERRNADPDPLFGEYRIPWALSVGTLRSGDWASSVPGLLVAEGRMGVRLGERPERARADLERCVAETCAEDPWLRAHPAVVTWPGGQFASGRLPAGHPLRDLVGDAHADVTGEPPPRERGAPYGSDLRLYSAAGVPTLQYGPGDVRLAHGPREQVSLSETVDVARTLVVAALRSVGTR
;
A
#
# COMPACT_ATOMS: atom_id res chain seq x y z
N MET A 1 -1.12 31.96 -15.33
CA MET A 1 -1.48 31.49 -16.70
C MET A 1 -0.80 30.17 -16.89
N THR A 2 -1.58 29.08 -16.95
CA THR A 2 -1.11 27.73 -17.26
C THR A 2 -0.40 27.75 -18.63
N ALA A 3 0.74 27.12 -18.75
CA ALA A 3 1.41 26.94 -20.06
C ALA A 3 0.45 26.15 -20.98
N PRO A 4 0.25 26.58 -22.22
CA PRO A 4 -0.61 25.82 -23.13
C PRO A 4 -0.04 24.42 -23.33
N PHE A 5 -0.92 23.39 -23.34
CA PHE A 5 -0.53 22.03 -23.66
C PHE A 5 0.18 22.00 -25.01
N SER A 6 1.23 21.20 -25.14
CA SER A 6 1.81 20.88 -26.45
C SER A 6 0.76 20.17 -27.34
N ALA A 7 0.96 20.17 -28.63
CA ALA A 7 0.05 19.48 -29.55
C ALA A 7 -0.12 17.99 -29.22
N GLN A 8 0.94 17.34 -28.73
CA GLN A 8 0.92 15.93 -28.37
C GLN A 8 0.18 15.70 -27.04
N GLU A 9 0.37 16.58 -26.04
CA GLU A 9 -0.42 16.56 -24.80
C GLU A 9 -1.90 16.78 -25.08
N ALA A 10 -2.24 17.76 -25.91
CA ALA A 10 -3.63 18.04 -26.29
C ALA A 10 -4.28 16.85 -27.03
N ALA A 11 -3.54 16.21 -27.95
CA ALA A 11 -4.02 15.02 -28.65
C ALA A 11 -4.25 13.84 -27.70
N ALA A 12 -3.33 13.61 -26.75
CA ALA A 12 -3.47 12.54 -25.78
C ALA A 12 -4.60 12.80 -24.77
N LEU A 13 -4.77 14.04 -24.32
CA LEU A 13 -5.90 14.42 -23.45
C LEU A 13 -7.24 14.25 -24.17
N ALA A 14 -7.32 14.59 -25.47
CA ALA A 14 -8.52 14.38 -26.27
C ALA A 14 -8.85 12.88 -26.51
N ALA A 15 -7.86 11.98 -26.36
CA ALA A 15 -8.02 10.54 -26.49
C ALA A 15 -8.44 9.85 -25.15
N VAL A 16 -8.53 10.59 -24.05
CA VAL A 16 -9.02 10.04 -22.78
C VAL A 16 -10.52 9.77 -22.88
N ASP A 17 -10.91 8.51 -22.81
CA ASP A 17 -12.31 8.06 -22.84
C ASP A 17 -12.85 7.94 -21.41
N GLU A 18 -13.57 8.96 -20.95
CA GLU A 18 -14.14 9.03 -19.59
C GLU A 18 -15.16 7.90 -19.33
N ALA A 19 -15.97 7.54 -20.31
CA ALA A 19 -16.95 6.47 -20.18
C ALA A 19 -16.26 5.10 -20.02
N ALA A 20 -15.15 4.88 -20.74
CA ALA A 20 -14.35 3.68 -20.63
C ALA A 20 -13.65 3.55 -19.27
N ILE A 21 -13.31 4.67 -18.61
CA ILE A 21 -12.74 4.65 -17.24
C ILE A 21 -13.75 4.04 -16.27
N GLY A 22 -14.98 4.54 -16.27
CA GLY A 22 -16.06 4.01 -15.41
C GLY A 22 -16.32 2.53 -15.66
N GLY A 23 -16.48 2.14 -16.94
CA GLY A 23 -16.65 0.72 -17.32
C GLY A 23 -15.49 -0.15 -16.86
N THR A 24 -14.25 0.31 -17.03
CA THR A 24 -13.05 -0.40 -16.57
C THR A 24 -13.04 -0.59 -15.07
N LEU A 25 -13.35 0.46 -14.30
CA LEU A 25 -13.42 0.37 -12.85
C LEU A 25 -14.45 -0.67 -12.39
N LEU A 26 -15.65 -0.67 -12.99
CA LEU A 26 -16.70 -1.64 -12.67
C LEU A 26 -16.24 -3.08 -12.97
N GLU A 27 -15.59 -3.31 -14.12
CA GLU A 27 -15.03 -4.61 -14.49
C GLU A 27 -13.97 -5.09 -13.49
N LEU A 28 -13.08 -4.19 -13.02
CA LEU A 28 -12.04 -4.51 -12.03
C LEU A 28 -12.66 -4.85 -10.68
N LEU A 29 -13.65 -4.09 -10.23
CA LEU A 29 -14.31 -4.29 -8.93
C LEU A 29 -15.11 -5.60 -8.88
N ALA A 30 -15.65 -6.05 -10.00
CA ALA A 30 -16.37 -7.31 -10.09
C ALA A 30 -15.46 -8.55 -9.93
N VAL A 31 -14.15 -8.40 -9.94
CA VAL A 31 -13.20 -9.49 -9.66
C VAL A 31 -12.83 -9.48 -8.18
N PRO A 32 -13.20 -10.52 -7.40
CA PRO A 32 -12.88 -10.59 -5.98
C PRO A 32 -11.42 -11.00 -5.74
N SER A 33 -10.48 -10.19 -6.21
CA SER A 33 -9.03 -10.43 -6.14
C SER A 33 -8.48 -10.20 -4.71
N VAL A 34 -9.07 -10.91 -3.75
CA VAL A 34 -8.60 -10.86 -2.36
C VAL A 34 -7.16 -11.37 -2.30
N THR A 35 -6.31 -10.67 -1.55
CA THR A 35 -4.88 -10.97 -1.40
C THR A 35 -4.63 -12.46 -1.15
N GLY A 36 -3.76 -13.07 -1.95
CA GLY A 36 -3.44 -14.50 -1.90
C GLY A 36 -4.40 -15.42 -2.65
N SER A 37 -5.51 -14.92 -3.18
CA SER A 37 -6.48 -15.73 -3.91
C SER A 37 -6.09 -15.96 -5.38
N ALA A 38 -6.63 -17.03 -5.99
CA ALA A 38 -6.46 -17.29 -7.43
C ALA A 38 -7.05 -16.16 -8.32
N ALA A 39 -7.97 -15.35 -7.78
CA ALA A 39 -8.55 -14.23 -8.51
C ALA A 39 -7.54 -13.10 -8.79
N GLU A 40 -6.48 -12.95 -7.99
CA GLU A 40 -5.35 -12.05 -8.33
C GLU A 40 -4.69 -12.50 -9.64
N SER A 41 -4.35 -13.79 -9.75
CA SER A 41 -3.75 -14.38 -10.95
C SER A 41 -4.66 -14.25 -12.17
N GLU A 42 -5.95 -14.51 -12.00
CA GLU A 42 -6.94 -14.34 -13.07
C GLU A 42 -6.99 -12.89 -13.56
N LEU A 43 -6.96 -11.91 -12.63
CA LEU A 43 -6.97 -10.50 -12.97
C LEU A 43 -5.71 -10.10 -13.73
N GLN A 44 -4.52 -10.58 -13.34
CA GLN A 44 -3.28 -10.37 -14.09
C GLN A 44 -3.38 -10.86 -15.53
N HIS A 45 -3.91 -12.06 -15.74
CA HIS A 45 -4.13 -12.60 -17.11
C HIS A 45 -5.15 -11.79 -17.92
N ARG A 46 -6.20 -11.26 -17.28
CA ARG A 46 -7.19 -10.39 -17.95
C ARG A 46 -6.56 -9.08 -18.38
N LEU A 47 -5.78 -8.46 -17.46
CA LEU A 47 -5.05 -7.21 -17.73
C LEU A 47 -4.00 -7.38 -18.83
N ALA A 48 -3.22 -8.47 -18.80
CA ALA A 48 -2.23 -8.76 -19.84
C ALA A 48 -2.86 -8.78 -21.25
N ARG A 49 -3.99 -9.48 -21.41
CA ARG A 49 -4.73 -9.51 -22.70
C ARG A 49 -5.28 -8.13 -23.11
N ARG A 50 -5.66 -7.29 -22.13
CA ARG A 50 -6.13 -5.93 -22.41
C ARG A 50 -4.98 -5.04 -22.89
N LEU A 51 -3.84 -5.11 -22.24
CA LEU A 51 -2.63 -4.33 -22.55
C LEU A 51 -2.04 -4.73 -23.94
N ASP A 52 -2.03 -6.02 -24.23
CA ASP A 52 -1.64 -6.53 -25.55
C ASP A 52 -2.52 -5.95 -26.68
N ARG A 53 -3.84 -5.90 -26.47
CA ARG A 53 -4.77 -5.28 -27.44
C ARG A 53 -4.58 -3.77 -27.61
N LEU A 54 -3.97 -3.08 -26.66
CA LEU A 54 -3.57 -1.67 -26.78
C LEU A 54 -2.23 -1.51 -27.57
N GLY A 55 -1.59 -2.61 -27.94
CA GLY A 55 -0.33 -2.61 -28.67
C GLY A 55 0.88 -2.35 -27.78
N LEU A 56 0.77 -2.59 -26.48
CA LEU A 56 1.88 -2.50 -25.53
C LEU A 56 2.74 -3.77 -25.57
N GLU A 57 4.02 -3.64 -25.26
CA GLU A 57 4.91 -4.76 -25.03
C GLU A 57 4.63 -5.34 -23.63
N VAL A 58 4.11 -6.58 -23.55
CA VAL A 58 3.64 -7.20 -22.32
C VAL A 58 4.57 -8.30 -21.86
N ASP A 59 5.02 -8.22 -20.61
CA ASP A 59 5.71 -9.29 -19.87
C ASP A 59 4.80 -9.79 -18.75
N LEU A 60 4.26 -10.99 -18.93
CA LEU A 60 3.47 -11.73 -17.94
C LEU A 60 4.19 -13.01 -17.57
N TRP A 61 4.52 -13.21 -16.29
CA TRP A 61 5.30 -14.36 -15.86
C TRP A 61 4.84 -14.92 -14.52
N PRO A 62 4.96 -16.25 -14.29
CA PRO A 62 4.80 -16.81 -12.97
C PRO A 62 5.99 -16.43 -12.09
N MET A 63 5.73 -16.02 -10.86
CA MET A 63 6.76 -15.73 -9.88
C MET A 63 7.26 -17.01 -9.20
N ASP A 64 8.57 -17.15 -9.04
CA ASP A 64 9.17 -18.22 -8.25
C ASP A 64 9.06 -17.90 -6.76
N LEU A 65 7.94 -18.27 -6.15
CA LEU A 65 7.66 -18.00 -4.74
C LEU A 65 8.72 -18.57 -3.78
N PRO A 66 9.24 -19.81 -3.97
CA PRO A 66 10.33 -20.34 -3.16
C PRO A 66 11.60 -19.48 -3.24
N ALA A 67 12.01 -19.08 -4.44
CA ALA A 67 13.19 -18.24 -4.63
C ALA A 67 13.02 -16.85 -4.02
N LEU A 68 11.84 -16.22 -4.21
CA LEU A 68 11.55 -14.92 -3.62
C LEU A 68 11.55 -14.96 -2.08
N ARG A 69 10.95 -15.99 -1.49
CA ARG A 69 10.92 -16.18 -0.02
C ARG A 69 12.30 -16.43 0.58
N ALA A 70 13.22 -17.00 -0.20
CA ALA A 70 14.60 -17.24 0.23
C ALA A 70 15.51 -16.00 0.11
N ASP A 71 15.07 -14.95 -0.60
CA ASP A 71 15.84 -13.70 -0.73
C ASP A 71 15.87 -12.96 0.63
N PRO A 72 17.06 -12.57 1.13
CA PRO A 72 17.18 -11.82 2.39
C PRO A 72 16.39 -10.51 2.45
N GLY A 73 16.09 -9.91 1.29
CA GLY A 73 15.30 -8.69 1.17
C GLY A 73 13.79 -8.94 1.05
N PHE A 74 13.34 -10.19 1.17
CA PHE A 74 11.92 -10.52 1.02
C PHE A 74 11.06 -9.77 2.04
N PRO A 75 10.00 -9.06 1.61
CA PRO A 75 9.23 -8.17 2.48
C PRO A 75 8.23 -8.90 3.39
N GLY A 76 8.16 -10.25 3.32
CA GLY A 76 7.16 -11.04 4.03
C GLY A 76 5.82 -11.10 3.30
N THR A 77 4.94 -11.97 3.78
CA THR A 77 3.53 -12.07 3.37
C THR A 77 2.70 -12.53 4.58
N GLU A 78 1.43 -12.17 4.61
CA GLU A 78 0.47 -12.60 5.65
C GLU A 78 -0.52 -13.63 5.10
N ALA A 79 -0.99 -13.44 3.87
CA ALA A 79 -1.90 -14.37 3.23
C ALA A 79 -1.16 -15.59 2.64
N PRO A 80 -1.66 -16.82 2.86
CA PRO A 80 -1.14 -18.00 2.16
C PRO A 80 -1.44 -17.86 0.65
N ARG A 81 -0.48 -18.28 -0.19
CA ARG A 81 -0.64 -18.34 -1.64
C ARG A 81 0.16 -19.47 -2.26
N GLU A 82 -0.40 -20.08 -3.27
CA GLU A 82 0.23 -21.16 -4.03
C GLU A 82 0.90 -20.66 -5.31
N GLU A 83 0.40 -19.54 -5.86
CA GLU A 83 0.92 -18.89 -7.05
C GLU A 83 0.90 -17.37 -6.93
N ALA A 84 1.69 -16.70 -7.78
CA ALA A 84 1.63 -15.27 -8.03
C ALA A 84 2.12 -14.99 -9.45
N TRP A 85 1.55 -14.01 -10.11
CA TRP A 85 1.93 -13.59 -11.46
C TRP A 85 2.39 -12.14 -11.46
N GLY A 86 3.54 -11.88 -12.07
CA GLY A 86 4.01 -10.53 -12.36
C GLY A 86 3.48 -10.07 -13.71
N LEU A 87 3.19 -8.80 -13.83
CA LEU A 87 2.74 -8.17 -15.06
C LEU A 87 3.33 -6.78 -15.21
N VAL A 88 4.07 -6.61 -16.28
CA VAL A 88 4.57 -5.30 -16.74
C VAL A 88 4.17 -5.11 -18.19
N ALA A 89 3.76 -3.89 -18.53
CA ALA A 89 3.52 -3.49 -19.90
C ALA A 89 4.23 -2.18 -20.21
N THR A 90 4.83 -2.05 -21.38
CA THR A 90 5.55 -0.85 -21.79
C THR A 90 5.05 -0.32 -23.13
N THR A 91 5.07 1.00 -23.27
CA THR A 91 4.83 1.62 -24.59
C THR A 91 5.92 1.19 -25.57
N PRO A 92 5.55 0.84 -26.82
CA PRO A 92 6.52 0.38 -27.81
C PRO A 92 7.49 1.49 -28.23
N GLY A 93 8.69 1.11 -28.63
CA GLY A 93 9.60 1.96 -29.39
C GLY A 93 10.29 3.10 -28.64
N GLY A 94 10.42 3.03 -27.32
CA GLY A 94 11.24 3.99 -26.57
C GLY A 94 12.71 3.94 -27.03
N GLY A 95 13.32 5.14 -27.23
CA GLY A 95 14.75 5.28 -27.46
C GLY A 95 15.55 5.31 -26.14
N ASP A 96 16.64 6.10 -26.12
CA ASP A 96 17.49 6.30 -24.93
C ASP A 96 16.91 7.31 -23.91
N GLY A 97 15.61 7.63 -23.99
CA GLY A 97 14.93 8.52 -23.05
C GLY A 97 14.53 7.82 -21.77
N PRO A 98 14.08 8.60 -20.76
CA PRO A 98 13.73 8.07 -19.44
C PRO A 98 12.50 7.16 -19.46
N THR A 99 12.41 6.29 -18.47
CA THR A 99 11.25 5.42 -18.20
C THR A 99 10.48 5.94 -17.00
N MET A 100 9.20 6.26 -17.20
CA MET A 100 8.26 6.55 -16.12
C MET A 100 7.39 5.32 -15.83
N ILE A 101 7.36 4.90 -14.58
CA ILE A 101 6.52 3.79 -14.12
C ILE A 101 5.20 4.34 -13.58
N LEU A 102 4.08 3.75 -14.02
CA LEU A 102 2.76 3.86 -13.41
C LEU A 102 2.48 2.54 -12.70
N GLN A 103 2.47 2.54 -11.38
CA GLN A 103 2.30 1.33 -10.58
C GLN A 103 0.92 1.30 -9.93
N GLY A 104 0.37 0.09 -9.76
CA GLY A 104 -0.80 -0.15 -8.93
C GLY A 104 -0.98 -1.63 -8.64
N HIS A 105 -1.56 -1.93 -7.46
CA HIS A 105 -1.84 -3.30 -7.04
C HIS A 105 -3.24 -3.75 -7.47
N VAL A 106 -3.36 -5.05 -7.76
CA VAL A 106 -4.61 -5.67 -8.22
C VAL A 106 -5.37 -6.34 -7.10
N ASP A 107 -4.69 -6.63 -5.99
CA ASP A 107 -5.26 -7.28 -4.82
C ASP A 107 -6.09 -6.30 -3.97
N VAL A 108 -6.92 -6.86 -3.13
CA VAL A 108 -7.73 -6.13 -2.16
C VAL A 108 -7.79 -6.91 -0.86
N VAL A 109 -7.93 -6.22 0.28
CA VAL A 109 -8.16 -6.89 1.55
C VAL A 109 -9.51 -7.62 1.59
N PRO A 110 -9.68 -8.65 2.44
CA PRO A 110 -10.98 -9.28 2.66
C PRO A 110 -12.07 -8.26 2.99
N PRO A 111 -13.33 -8.45 2.54
CA PRO A 111 -14.41 -7.49 2.75
C PRO A 111 -14.85 -7.36 4.23
N GLY A 112 -14.43 -8.26 5.09
CA GLY A 112 -14.86 -8.32 6.48
C GLY A 112 -16.29 -8.90 6.60
N ASP A 113 -17.08 -8.36 7.55
CA ASP A 113 -18.46 -8.81 7.77
C ASP A 113 -19.39 -8.31 6.65
N PRO A 114 -19.98 -9.22 5.82
CA PRO A 114 -20.85 -8.83 4.72
C PRO A 114 -22.12 -8.06 5.17
N ALA A 115 -22.56 -8.25 6.42
CA ALA A 115 -23.75 -7.57 6.94
C ALA A 115 -23.53 -6.05 7.14
N GLN A 116 -22.30 -5.59 7.13
CA GLN A 116 -21.97 -4.17 7.23
C GLN A 116 -21.98 -3.45 5.87
N TRP A 117 -22.03 -4.20 4.76
CA TRP A 117 -22.06 -3.65 3.42
C TRP A 117 -23.48 -3.39 2.93
N GLU A 118 -23.64 -2.33 2.17
CA GLU A 118 -24.88 -2.06 1.44
C GLU A 118 -24.90 -2.86 0.13
N GLY A 119 -25.10 -4.17 0.21
CA GLY A 119 -25.05 -5.13 -0.88
C GLY A 119 -23.76 -5.97 -0.89
N ASP A 120 -23.52 -6.68 -2.00
CA ASP A 120 -22.30 -7.48 -2.17
C ASP A 120 -21.10 -6.54 -2.43
N PRO A 121 -20.00 -6.65 -1.67
CA PRO A 121 -18.82 -5.81 -1.85
C PRO A 121 -18.16 -5.93 -3.23
N PHE A 122 -18.38 -7.01 -3.96
CA PHE A 122 -17.82 -7.25 -5.30
C PHE A 122 -18.86 -7.07 -6.43
N VAL A 123 -20.03 -6.58 -6.10
CA VAL A 123 -21.00 -6.08 -7.09
C VAL A 123 -21.04 -4.56 -7.02
N PRO A 124 -20.22 -3.88 -7.86
CA PRO A 124 -20.04 -2.43 -7.73
C PRO A 124 -21.35 -1.69 -8.01
N ARG A 125 -21.57 -0.62 -7.24
CA ARG A 125 -22.79 0.19 -7.32
C ARG A 125 -22.42 1.64 -7.63
N VAL A 126 -23.06 2.22 -8.63
CA VAL A 126 -22.86 3.62 -9.03
C VAL A 126 -23.99 4.47 -8.51
N VAL A 127 -23.66 5.53 -7.77
CA VAL A 127 -24.60 6.52 -7.24
C VAL A 127 -24.11 7.93 -7.60
N GLY A 128 -24.70 8.54 -8.59
CA GLY A 128 -24.21 9.81 -9.12
C GLY A 128 -22.80 9.68 -9.68
N ASP A 129 -21.86 10.45 -9.14
CA ASP A 129 -20.44 10.41 -9.49
C ASP A 129 -19.65 9.37 -8.69
N THR A 130 -20.28 8.64 -7.78
CA THR A 130 -19.57 7.77 -6.83
C THR A 130 -19.76 6.29 -7.16
N VAL A 131 -18.65 5.55 -7.17
CA VAL A 131 -18.62 4.08 -7.30
C VAL A 131 -18.31 3.48 -5.93
N HIS A 132 -19.17 2.56 -5.48
CA HIS A 132 -19.05 1.83 -4.23
C HIS A 132 -18.67 0.38 -4.48
N GLY A 133 -17.76 -0.17 -3.67
CA GLY A 133 -17.34 -1.57 -3.70
C GLY A 133 -15.97 -1.76 -3.08
N ARG A 134 -15.61 -2.99 -2.72
CA ARG A 134 -14.27 -3.33 -2.23
C ARG A 134 -13.21 -3.10 -3.32
N GLY A 135 -12.15 -2.35 -2.98
CA GLY A 135 -11.11 -1.96 -3.91
C GLY A 135 -11.45 -0.72 -4.74
N ALA A 136 -12.58 -0.04 -4.45
CA ALA A 136 -12.99 1.14 -5.22
C ALA A 136 -11.95 2.25 -5.12
N CYS A 137 -11.51 2.61 -3.91
CA CYS A 137 -10.43 3.58 -3.74
C CYS A 137 -9.06 2.89 -3.60
N ASP A 138 -9.00 1.70 -3.04
CA ASP A 138 -7.76 1.00 -2.72
C ASP A 138 -7.65 -0.33 -3.51
N MET A 139 -6.97 -0.32 -4.72
CA MET A 139 -6.68 0.89 -5.50
C MET A 139 -7.14 0.74 -6.97
N LYS A 140 -8.27 0.02 -7.21
CA LYS A 140 -8.73 -0.30 -8.57
C LYS A 140 -9.12 0.94 -9.39
N ALA A 141 -9.51 2.06 -8.76
CA ALA A 141 -9.68 3.33 -9.47
C ALA A 141 -8.33 3.87 -9.98
N GLY A 142 -7.26 3.73 -9.20
CA GLY A 142 -5.90 4.02 -9.66
C GLY A 142 -5.47 3.14 -10.84
N LEU A 143 -5.80 1.84 -10.80
CA LEU A 143 -5.57 0.95 -11.95
C LEU A 143 -6.35 1.38 -13.19
N ALA A 144 -7.61 1.78 -13.03
CA ALA A 144 -8.44 2.28 -14.14
C ALA A 144 -7.84 3.56 -14.74
N ALA A 145 -7.33 4.46 -13.90
CA ALA A 145 -6.62 5.66 -14.33
C ALA A 145 -5.32 5.34 -15.09
N ASN A 146 -4.52 4.39 -14.60
CA ASN A 146 -3.30 3.92 -15.29
C ASN A 146 -3.62 3.35 -16.67
N LEU A 147 -4.63 2.48 -16.77
CA LEU A 147 -5.07 1.88 -18.02
C LEU A 147 -5.57 2.92 -19.01
N ALA A 148 -6.32 3.91 -18.54
CA ALA A 148 -6.82 5.00 -19.37
C ALA A 148 -5.69 5.90 -19.89
N ALA A 149 -4.72 6.23 -19.03
CA ALA A 149 -3.57 7.02 -19.43
C ALA A 149 -2.75 6.30 -20.52
N LEU A 150 -2.48 5.01 -20.35
CA LEU A 150 -1.78 4.20 -21.37
C LEU A 150 -2.56 4.14 -22.69
N ALA A 151 -3.87 3.88 -22.62
CA ALA A 151 -4.74 3.81 -23.80
C ALA A 151 -4.74 5.15 -24.56
N ALA A 152 -4.84 6.28 -23.84
CA ALA A 152 -4.84 7.61 -24.42
C ALA A 152 -3.49 7.95 -25.07
N ILE A 153 -2.38 7.64 -24.42
CA ILE A 153 -1.03 7.83 -24.98
C ILE A 153 -0.85 7.00 -26.26
N CYS A 154 -1.25 5.73 -26.27
CA CYS A 154 -1.18 4.88 -27.46
C CYS A 154 -2.08 5.40 -28.60
N ALA A 155 -3.32 5.79 -28.30
CA ALA A 155 -4.29 6.27 -29.29
C ALA A 155 -3.90 7.63 -29.88
N SER A 156 -3.19 8.48 -29.14
CA SER A 156 -2.76 9.81 -29.59
C SER A 156 -1.73 9.79 -30.72
N GLY A 157 -1.05 8.66 -30.94
CA GLY A 157 0.06 8.54 -31.87
C GLY A 157 1.31 9.31 -31.45
N ALA A 158 1.41 9.74 -30.20
CA ALA A 158 2.58 10.46 -29.68
C ALA A 158 3.86 9.61 -29.81
N ARG A 159 4.90 10.20 -30.39
CA ARG A 159 6.21 9.56 -30.52
C ARG A 159 7.04 9.85 -29.26
N LEU A 160 7.14 8.88 -28.38
CA LEU A 160 7.88 9.02 -27.14
C LEU A 160 9.40 8.97 -27.40
N ARG A 161 10.16 9.73 -26.62
CA ARG A 161 11.63 9.62 -26.57
C ARG A 161 12.03 8.51 -25.61
N GLY A 162 11.38 8.44 -24.45
CA GLY A 162 11.51 7.38 -23.45
C GLY A 162 10.35 6.38 -23.50
N ARG A 163 10.03 5.78 -22.37
CA ARG A 163 8.97 4.77 -22.23
C ARG A 163 8.05 5.07 -21.04
N VAL A 164 6.78 4.72 -21.17
CA VAL A 164 5.88 4.58 -20.03
C VAL A 164 5.73 3.09 -19.75
N ALA A 165 6.06 2.68 -18.52
CA ALA A 165 5.91 1.31 -18.05
C ALA A 165 4.75 1.26 -17.06
N ALA A 166 3.87 0.27 -17.17
CA ALA A 166 2.86 -0.02 -16.14
C ALA A 166 3.24 -1.29 -15.40
N HIS A 167 3.32 -1.20 -14.08
CA HIS A 167 3.54 -2.32 -13.19
C HIS A 167 2.23 -2.64 -12.47
N PHE A 168 1.62 -3.76 -12.83
CA PHE A 168 0.44 -4.29 -12.13
C PHE A 168 0.90 -5.38 -11.18
N VAL A 169 0.80 -5.12 -9.89
CA VAL A 169 1.40 -5.97 -8.86
C VAL A 169 0.35 -6.69 -8.02
N VAL A 170 0.74 -7.81 -7.43
CA VAL A 170 -0.06 -8.64 -6.52
C VAL A 170 0.50 -8.56 -5.10
N GLY A 171 -0.35 -8.77 -4.08
CA GLY A 171 0.11 -8.90 -2.69
C GLY A 171 0.78 -7.64 -2.14
N GLU A 172 0.30 -6.46 -2.51
CA GLU A 172 0.71 -5.20 -1.89
C GLU A 172 0.23 -5.18 -0.45
N GLU A 173 -1.05 -5.50 -0.22
CA GLU A 173 -1.79 -5.43 1.02
C GLU A 173 -1.21 -6.30 2.14
N ASP A 174 -0.36 -7.29 1.80
CA ASP A 174 0.20 -8.20 2.78
C ASP A 174 1.75 -8.24 2.82
N GLY A 175 2.41 -7.31 2.09
CA GLY A 175 3.87 -7.23 2.17
C GLY A 175 4.58 -6.73 0.92
N GLY A 176 3.91 -6.60 -0.24
CA GLY A 176 4.52 -6.09 -1.47
C GLY A 176 5.28 -7.14 -2.28
N LEU A 177 4.85 -8.40 -2.22
CA LEU A 177 5.45 -9.50 -2.99
C LEU A 177 5.57 -9.19 -4.47
N GLY A 178 4.51 -8.63 -5.08
CA GLY A 178 4.44 -8.34 -6.50
C GLY A 178 5.44 -7.28 -6.94
N ALA A 179 5.51 -6.16 -6.22
CA ALA A 179 6.49 -5.11 -6.49
C ALA A 179 7.92 -5.63 -6.27
N PHE A 180 8.15 -6.37 -5.19
CA PHE A 180 9.45 -7.00 -4.92
C PHE A 180 9.88 -7.93 -6.05
N GLY A 181 9.01 -8.86 -6.48
CA GLY A 181 9.29 -9.80 -7.57
C GLY A 181 9.51 -9.10 -8.92
N THR A 182 8.75 -8.03 -9.19
CA THR A 182 8.90 -7.21 -10.39
C THR A 182 10.27 -6.52 -10.45
N LEU A 183 10.68 -5.91 -9.34
CA LEU A 183 12.01 -5.29 -9.21
C LEU A 183 13.14 -6.32 -9.29
N ARG A 184 12.98 -7.52 -8.69
CA ARG A 184 13.95 -8.63 -8.80
C ARG A 184 14.07 -9.18 -10.20
N ARG A 185 13.01 -9.13 -11.01
CA ARG A 185 13.06 -9.47 -12.44
C ARG A 185 13.83 -8.45 -13.27
N GLY A 186 14.15 -7.28 -12.70
CA GLY A 186 14.93 -6.22 -13.36
C GLY A 186 14.06 -5.10 -13.95
N TRP A 187 12.76 -5.10 -13.74
CA TRP A 187 11.89 -4.00 -14.14
C TRP A 187 12.09 -2.80 -13.22
N THR A 188 12.81 -1.79 -13.71
CA THR A 188 13.09 -0.52 -13.02
C THR A 188 12.78 0.67 -13.94
N GLY A 189 12.88 1.89 -13.43
CA GLY A 189 12.68 3.12 -14.21
C GLY A 189 13.34 4.32 -13.56
N ASP A 190 13.25 5.46 -14.22
CA ASP A 190 13.82 6.73 -13.74
C ASP A 190 12.91 7.41 -12.71
N THR A 191 11.59 7.17 -12.79
CA THR A 191 10.59 7.67 -11.85
C THR A 191 9.41 6.71 -11.75
N CYS A 192 8.69 6.75 -10.63
CA CYS A 192 7.48 5.96 -10.43
C CYS A 192 6.38 6.80 -9.79
N VAL A 193 5.16 6.69 -10.31
CA VAL A 193 3.93 7.16 -9.66
C VAL A 193 3.09 5.94 -9.32
N ILE A 194 2.79 5.79 -8.03
CA ILE A 194 1.87 4.78 -7.51
C ILE A 194 0.50 5.42 -7.35
N THR A 195 -0.53 4.82 -7.93
CA THR A 195 -1.86 5.45 -7.99
C THR A 195 -2.76 5.07 -6.81
N GLU A 196 -2.16 5.03 -5.61
CA GLU A 196 -2.84 4.86 -4.31
C GLU A 196 -3.81 6.00 -3.99
N PRO A 197 -4.83 5.78 -3.12
CA PRO A 197 -5.80 6.80 -2.73
C PRO A 197 -5.15 7.91 -1.90
N THR A 198 -4.87 9.04 -2.52
CA THR A 198 -4.16 10.15 -1.87
C THR A 198 -5.05 11.29 -1.41
N GLY A 199 -6.35 11.27 -1.74
CA GLY A 199 -7.29 12.33 -1.34
C GLY A 199 -6.91 13.70 -1.87
N GLY A 200 -6.52 13.79 -3.13
CA GLY A 200 -6.12 15.05 -3.77
C GLY A 200 -4.80 15.63 -3.26
N THR A 201 -3.88 14.80 -2.73
CA THR A 201 -2.56 15.23 -2.24
C THR A 201 -1.43 14.46 -2.94
N LEU A 202 -0.20 14.95 -2.82
CA LEU A 202 1.01 14.22 -3.21
C LEU A 202 1.62 13.55 -1.98
N VAL A 203 1.65 12.22 -1.95
CA VAL A 203 2.30 11.47 -0.88
C VAL A 203 3.72 11.16 -1.32
N THR A 204 4.69 11.86 -0.73
CA THR A 204 6.12 11.75 -1.07
C THR A 204 6.92 10.93 -0.07
N ALA A 205 6.28 10.50 1.01
CA ALA A 205 6.87 9.61 2.00
C ALA A 205 5.82 8.70 2.62
N ASN A 206 6.20 7.49 2.98
CA ASN A 206 5.36 6.60 3.78
C ASN A 206 6.10 6.10 5.02
N ALA A 207 5.37 5.94 6.11
CA ALA A 207 5.82 5.21 7.28
C ALA A 207 5.98 3.73 6.95
N GLY A 208 6.77 3.02 7.74
CA GLY A 208 6.73 1.56 7.72
C GLY A 208 5.71 1.01 8.72
N ALA A 209 5.53 -0.30 8.68
CA ALA A 209 4.68 -1.04 9.59
C ALA A 209 5.24 -2.44 9.86
N LEU A 210 5.18 -2.87 11.11
CA LEU A 210 5.59 -4.20 11.56
C LEU A 210 4.45 -4.81 12.35
N THR A 211 4.11 -6.05 12.03
CA THR A 211 3.18 -6.84 12.85
C THR A 211 3.98 -7.55 13.94
N PHE A 212 3.59 -7.35 15.20
CA PHE A 212 4.21 -8.00 16.35
C PHE A 212 3.25 -8.98 17.03
N ARG A 213 3.81 -9.97 17.68
CA ARG A 213 3.12 -10.89 18.58
C ARG A 213 3.90 -10.98 19.90
N ILE A 214 3.20 -10.80 21.02
CA ILE A 214 3.76 -10.90 22.36
C ILE A 214 3.03 -12.02 23.11
N GLU A 215 3.78 -13.00 23.59
CA GLU A 215 3.27 -14.06 24.46
C GLU A 215 3.68 -13.78 25.91
N ILE A 216 2.68 -13.66 26.79
CA ILE A 216 2.87 -13.41 28.23
C ILE A 216 2.57 -14.71 28.98
N PRO A 217 3.58 -15.32 29.58
CA PRO A 217 3.37 -16.52 30.39
C PRO A 217 2.72 -16.18 31.72
N GLY A 218 1.77 -17.01 32.14
CA GLY A 218 1.20 -17.06 33.46
C GLY A 218 1.38 -18.45 34.08
N LYS A 219 0.65 -18.71 35.18
CA LYS A 219 0.55 -20.01 35.83
C LYS A 219 -0.91 -20.31 36.11
N ALA A 220 -1.47 -21.27 35.40
CA ALA A 220 -2.88 -21.65 35.59
C ALA A 220 -3.12 -22.20 36.99
N SER A 221 -4.28 -21.86 37.56
CA SER A 221 -4.80 -22.43 38.78
C SER A 221 -6.33 -22.32 38.83
N HIS A 222 -6.97 -22.98 39.77
CA HIS A 222 -8.40 -22.80 39.99
C HIS A 222 -8.68 -21.40 40.56
N ALA A 223 -9.70 -20.69 40.04
CA ALA A 223 -9.97 -19.30 40.42
C ALA A 223 -10.20 -19.09 41.93
N SER A 224 -10.74 -20.09 42.64
CA SER A 224 -10.94 -20.00 44.09
C SER A 224 -9.65 -20.03 44.93
N VAL A 225 -8.54 -20.45 44.33
CA VAL A 225 -7.19 -20.49 44.92
C VAL A 225 -6.21 -19.75 43.99
N ARG A 226 -6.61 -18.56 43.56
CA ARG A 226 -5.87 -17.77 42.58
C ARG A 226 -4.44 -17.45 42.99
N ASP A 227 -4.14 -17.44 44.27
CA ASP A 227 -2.82 -17.23 44.85
C ASP A 227 -1.83 -18.38 44.56
N ALA A 228 -2.32 -19.57 44.16
CA ALA A 228 -1.53 -20.68 43.69
C ALA A 228 -1.07 -20.50 42.21
N GLY A 229 -1.69 -19.58 41.46
CA GLY A 229 -1.42 -19.25 40.08
C GLY A 229 -0.83 -17.87 39.88
N VAL A 230 -0.57 -17.52 38.62
CA VAL A 230 -0.20 -16.16 38.16
C VAL A 230 -1.00 -15.85 36.91
N SER A 231 -1.82 -14.82 36.97
CA SER A 231 -2.68 -14.40 35.87
C SER A 231 -1.83 -13.79 34.75
N ALA A 232 -1.84 -14.39 33.57
CA ALA A 232 -1.20 -13.81 32.39
C ALA A 232 -1.84 -12.46 32.00
N ILE A 233 -3.12 -12.23 32.31
CA ILE A 233 -3.79 -10.95 32.10
C ILE A 233 -3.18 -9.88 33.01
N ASP A 234 -3.05 -10.16 34.31
CA ASP A 234 -2.48 -9.19 35.26
C ASP A 234 -1.00 -8.88 34.91
N ALA A 235 -0.25 -9.91 34.49
CA ALA A 235 1.15 -9.76 34.06
C ALA A 235 1.28 -8.95 32.75
N TYR A 236 0.28 -8.94 31.86
CA TYR A 236 0.28 -8.15 30.63
C TYR A 236 0.03 -6.66 30.87
N LEU A 237 -0.73 -6.26 31.88
CA LEU A 237 -1.11 -4.86 32.08
C LEU A 237 0.08 -3.88 32.16
N PRO A 238 1.18 -4.18 32.88
CA PRO A 238 2.39 -3.35 32.85
C PRO A 238 3.02 -3.23 31.45
N VAL A 239 3.04 -4.34 30.70
CA VAL A 239 3.57 -4.37 29.32
C VAL A 239 2.72 -3.47 28.42
N HIS A 240 1.39 -3.58 28.48
CA HIS A 240 0.49 -2.72 27.71
C HIS A 240 0.74 -1.23 27.98
N ARG A 241 0.88 -0.85 29.25
CA ARG A 241 1.19 0.54 29.63
C ARG A 241 2.58 0.99 29.12
N ALA A 242 3.56 0.08 29.09
CA ALA A 242 4.89 0.37 28.58
C ALA A 242 4.87 0.59 27.06
N LEU A 243 4.06 -0.19 26.31
CA LEU A 243 3.85 0.01 24.88
C LEU A 243 3.22 1.37 24.58
N ALA A 244 2.22 1.81 25.36
CA ALA A 244 1.63 3.15 25.23
C ALA A 244 2.67 4.27 25.42
N ARG A 245 3.51 4.15 26.47
CA ARG A 245 4.62 5.10 26.68
C ARG A 245 5.68 5.05 25.57
N LEU A 246 5.91 3.89 24.97
CA LEU A 246 6.80 3.75 23.80
C LEU A 246 6.22 4.51 22.62
N GLU A 247 4.91 4.36 22.35
CA GLU A 247 4.21 5.11 21.29
C GLU A 247 4.37 6.62 21.48
N GLU A 248 4.11 7.14 22.68
CA GLU A 248 4.28 8.56 23.01
C GLU A 248 5.69 9.07 22.69
N ARG A 249 6.73 8.35 23.17
CA ARG A 249 8.13 8.71 22.89
C ARG A 249 8.47 8.67 21.41
N ARG A 250 7.92 7.70 20.67
CA ARG A 250 8.18 7.56 19.25
C ARG A 250 7.54 8.66 18.40
N ASN A 251 6.49 9.27 18.90
CA ASN A 251 5.73 10.33 18.22
C ASN A 251 6.01 11.74 18.77
N ALA A 252 7.02 11.92 19.64
CA ALA A 252 7.30 13.22 20.27
C ALA A 252 7.83 14.29 19.29
N ASP A 253 8.51 13.86 18.22
CA ASP A 253 9.09 14.76 17.20
C ASP A 253 8.89 14.12 15.80
N PRO A 254 7.71 14.28 15.19
CA PRO A 254 7.44 13.74 13.87
C PRO A 254 8.09 14.58 12.76
N ASP A 255 8.45 13.91 11.65
CA ASP A 255 8.86 14.60 10.42
C ASP A 255 7.74 15.56 9.96
N PRO A 256 8.05 16.77 9.50
CA PRO A 256 7.05 17.77 9.07
C PRO A 256 6.05 17.27 8.03
N LEU A 257 6.42 16.32 7.17
CA LEU A 257 5.51 15.68 6.20
C LEU A 257 4.33 14.95 6.87
N PHE A 258 4.48 14.59 8.15
CA PHE A 258 3.46 13.88 8.94
C PHE A 258 2.74 14.80 9.95
N GLY A 259 2.95 16.12 9.87
CA GLY A 259 2.46 17.07 10.86
C GLY A 259 0.93 17.17 10.99
N GLU A 260 0.16 16.65 10.04
CA GLU A 260 -1.30 16.58 10.14
C GLU A 260 -1.80 15.41 11.02
N TYR A 261 -0.94 14.43 11.32
CA TYR A 261 -1.28 13.26 12.11
C TYR A 261 -0.84 13.44 13.56
N ARG A 262 -1.77 13.23 14.48
CA ARG A 262 -1.45 13.25 15.91
C ARG A 262 -0.50 12.12 16.33
N ILE A 263 -0.62 10.97 15.68
CA ILE A 263 0.15 9.75 15.96
C ILE A 263 0.58 9.12 14.62
N PRO A 264 1.58 9.69 13.93
CA PRO A 264 2.00 9.17 12.62
C PRO A 264 2.59 7.77 12.68
N TRP A 265 3.18 7.37 13.80
CA TRP A 265 3.77 6.03 13.98
C TRP A 265 3.05 5.28 15.10
N ALA A 266 1.80 4.92 14.83
CA ALA A 266 0.94 4.26 15.80
C ALA A 266 1.49 2.90 16.23
N LEU A 267 1.38 2.60 17.53
CA LEU A 267 1.61 1.30 18.12
C LEU A 267 0.31 0.84 18.74
N SER A 268 -0.35 -0.14 18.12
CA SER A 268 -1.67 -0.60 18.53
C SER A 268 -1.68 -2.11 18.73
N VAL A 269 -2.28 -2.56 19.82
CA VAL A 269 -2.65 -3.96 20.02
C VAL A 269 -4.03 -4.17 19.42
N GLY A 270 -4.11 -4.96 18.37
CA GLY A 270 -5.33 -5.23 17.60
C GLY A 270 -6.10 -6.44 18.13
N THR A 271 -5.40 -7.45 18.61
CA THR A 271 -6.04 -8.66 19.18
C THR A 271 -5.43 -9.04 20.52
N LEU A 272 -6.28 -9.60 21.38
CA LEU A 272 -5.88 -10.12 22.69
C LEU A 272 -6.63 -11.41 22.97
N ARG A 273 -5.90 -12.48 23.29
CA ARG A 273 -6.50 -13.79 23.63
C ARG A 273 -5.88 -14.32 24.90
N SER A 274 -6.71 -14.70 25.88
CA SER A 274 -6.23 -15.27 27.15
C SER A 274 -7.32 -16.10 27.81
N GLY A 275 -6.90 -17.23 28.40
CA GLY A 275 -7.78 -18.14 29.13
C GLY A 275 -8.74 -18.93 28.24
N ASP A 276 -9.29 -20.00 28.83
CA ASP A 276 -10.20 -20.93 28.16
C ASP A 276 -11.45 -21.23 29.03
N TRP A 277 -11.38 -20.86 30.31
CA TRP A 277 -12.45 -21.13 31.28
C TRP A 277 -12.57 -20.05 32.36
N ALA A 278 -13.80 -19.55 32.59
CA ALA A 278 -14.04 -18.42 33.49
C ALA A 278 -13.64 -18.68 34.96
N SER A 279 -13.61 -19.94 35.40
CA SER A 279 -13.19 -20.32 36.74
C SER A 279 -11.72 -20.76 36.85
N SER A 280 -10.87 -20.34 35.87
CA SER A 280 -9.45 -20.59 35.90
C SER A 280 -8.64 -19.27 35.86
N VAL A 281 -7.48 -19.26 36.51
CA VAL A 281 -6.47 -18.24 36.33
C VAL A 281 -5.79 -18.52 34.97
N PRO A 282 -5.73 -17.56 34.02
CA PRO A 282 -5.17 -17.83 32.71
C PRO A 282 -3.64 -18.00 32.76
N GLY A 283 -3.16 -19.10 32.16
CA GLY A 283 -1.73 -19.44 32.10
C GLY A 283 -0.96 -18.89 30.91
N LEU A 284 -1.66 -18.28 29.95
CA LEU A 284 -1.05 -17.66 28.76
C LEU A 284 -1.94 -16.51 28.28
N LEU A 285 -1.30 -15.43 27.82
CA LEU A 285 -1.93 -14.38 27.04
C LEU A 285 -1.13 -14.16 25.77
N VAL A 286 -1.83 -14.01 24.64
CA VAL A 286 -1.26 -13.64 23.34
C VAL A 286 -1.85 -12.30 22.91
N ALA A 287 -0.97 -11.32 22.69
CA ALA A 287 -1.30 -10.01 22.14
C ALA A 287 -0.65 -9.88 20.74
N GLU A 288 -1.43 -9.49 19.75
CA GLU A 288 -0.92 -9.18 18.41
C GLU A 288 -1.29 -7.77 18.04
N GLY A 289 -0.39 -7.10 17.33
CA GLY A 289 -0.57 -5.70 17.02
C GLY A 289 0.35 -5.20 15.92
N ARG A 290 0.18 -3.92 15.61
CA ARG A 290 0.95 -3.21 14.60
C ARG A 290 1.80 -2.12 15.25
N MET A 291 3.04 -1.99 14.80
CA MET A 291 3.96 -0.92 15.17
C MET A 291 4.40 -0.13 13.94
N GLY A 292 4.18 1.19 13.95
CA GLY A 292 4.68 2.09 12.91
C GLY A 292 6.20 2.23 12.96
N VAL A 293 6.86 2.15 11.78
CA VAL A 293 8.29 2.44 11.61
C VAL A 293 8.44 3.88 11.14
N ARG A 294 9.29 4.65 11.83
CA ARG A 294 9.51 6.07 11.52
C ARG A 294 10.17 6.23 10.14
N LEU A 295 9.96 7.40 9.55
CA LEU A 295 10.64 7.74 8.30
C LEU A 295 12.17 7.70 8.49
N GLY A 296 12.84 6.94 7.62
CA GLY A 296 14.30 6.73 7.66
C GLY A 296 14.79 5.80 8.77
N GLU A 297 13.90 5.21 9.56
CA GLU A 297 14.25 4.20 10.55
C GLU A 297 14.33 2.81 9.91
N ARG A 298 15.34 2.05 10.28
CA ARG A 298 15.44 0.65 9.87
C ARG A 298 14.46 -0.23 10.66
N PRO A 299 13.75 -1.18 10.04
CA PRO A 299 12.82 -2.08 10.73
C PRO A 299 13.44 -2.81 11.93
N GLU A 300 14.72 -3.21 11.84
CA GLU A 300 15.45 -3.91 12.92
C GLU A 300 15.58 -3.02 14.17
N ARG A 301 15.74 -1.70 14.00
CA ARG A 301 15.81 -0.78 15.12
C ARG A 301 14.45 -0.62 15.78
N ALA A 302 13.38 -0.51 15.00
CA ALA A 302 12.03 -0.44 15.52
C ALA A 302 11.67 -1.71 16.33
N ARG A 303 12.05 -2.91 15.81
CA ARG A 303 11.89 -4.18 16.55
C ARG A 303 12.66 -4.15 17.86
N ALA A 304 13.93 -3.80 17.83
CA ALA A 304 14.78 -3.75 19.03
C ALA A 304 14.24 -2.76 20.09
N ASP A 305 13.60 -1.66 19.67
CA ASP A 305 12.98 -0.70 20.61
C ASP A 305 11.77 -1.32 21.33
N LEU A 306 10.92 -2.08 20.64
CA LEU A 306 9.79 -2.78 21.25
C LEU A 306 10.27 -3.93 22.13
N GLU A 307 11.17 -4.76 21.64
CA GLU A 307 11.74 -5.89 22.38
C GLU A 307 12.40 -5.43 23.70
N ARG A 308 13.17 -4.36 23.63
CA ARG A 308 13.80 -3.74 24.82
C ARG A 308 12.73 -3.22 25.78
N CYS A 309 11.70 -2.52 25.30
CA CYS A 309 10.59 -2.04 26.14
C CYS A 309 9.89 -3.17 26.88
N VAL A 310 9.64 -4.29 26.20
CA VAL A 310 9.03 -5.48 26.81
C VAL A 310 10.00 -6.11 27.82
N ALA A 311 11.27 -6.29 27.47
CA ALA A 311 12.28 -6.90 28.34
C ALA A 311 12.53 -6.08 29.62
N GLU A 312 12.61 -4.75 29.51
CA GLU A 312 12.76 -3.85 30.66
C GLU A 312 11.56 -3.96 31.61
N THR A 313 10.35 -4.01 31.05
CA THR A 313 9.12 -4.19 31.84
C THR A 313 9.07 -5.56 32.51
N CYS A 314 9.48 -6.62 31.82
CA CYS A 314 9.59 -7.97 32.40
C CYS A 314 10.59 -8.02 33.56
N ALA A 315 11.68 -7.28 33.47
CA ALA A 315 12.71 -7.24 34.52
C ALA A 315 12.22 -6.58 35.84
N GLU A 316 11.19 -5.74 35.78
CA GLU A 316 10.57 -5.09 36.94
C GLU A 316 9.57 -5.99 37.66
N ASP A 317 8.97 -6.97 36.97
CA ASP A 317 8.00 -7.90 37.52
C ASP A 317 8.65 -9.18 38.03
N PRO A 318 8.42 -9.64 39.29
CA PRO A 318 9.05 -10.83 39.84
C PRO A 318 8.76 -12.12 39.08
N TRP A 319 7.56 -12.26 38.50
CA TRP A 319 7.17 -13.44 37.73
C TRP A 319 7.79 -13.40 36.32
N LEU A 320 7.60 -12.27 35.62
CA LEU A 320 8.10 -12.11 34.26
C LEU A 320 9.63 -12.09 34.19
N ARG A 321 10.33 -11.71 35.25
CA ARG A 321 11.78 -11.82 35.34
C ARG A 321 12.26 -13.27 35.23
N ALA A 322 11.53 -14.20 35.83
CA ALA A 322 11.84 -15.63 35.78
C ALA A 322 11.21 -16.33 34.55
N HIS A 323 10.16 -15.75 33.99
CA HIS A 323 9.38 -16.27 32.88
C HIS A 323 9.11 -15.14 31.87
N PRO A 324 10.14 -14.69 31.12
CA PRO A 324 10.02 -13.49 30.29
C PRO A 324 8.99 -13.68 29.16
N ALA A 325 8.38 -12.56 28.78
CA ALA A 325 7.53 -12.51 27.61
C ALA A 325 8.35 -12.78 26.34
N VAL A 326 7.73 -13.43 25.35
CA VAL A 326 8.34 -13.70 24.05
C VAL A 326 7.73 -12.77 23.01
N VAL A 327 8.61 -12.05 22.30
CA VAL A 327 8.21 -11.19 21.17
C VAL A 327 8.61 -11.88 19.87
N THR A 328 7.67 -11.95 18.93
CA THR A 328 7.89 -12.44 17.57
C THR A 328 7.30 -11.48 16.55
N TRP A 329 7.72 -11.61 15.28
CA TRP A 329 7.38 -10.70 14.20
C TRP A 329 6.79 -11.46 13.02
N PRO A 330 5.52 -11.89 13.13
CA PRO A 330 4.81 -12.52 12.01
C PRO A 330 4.41 -11.46 10.96
N GLY A 331 4.18 -11.91 9.74
CA GLY A 331 3.60 -11.09 8.68
C GLY A 331 4.55 -10.18 7.91
N GLY A 332 3.97 -9.22 7.23
CA GLY A 332 4.67 -8.28 6.36
C GLY A 332 5.62 -7.34 7.10
N GLN A 333 6.71 -6.97 6.43
CA GLN A 333 7.78 -6.14 6.98
C GLN A 333 7.90 -4.86 6.16
N PHE A 334 7.08 -3.87 6.49
CA PHE A 334 7.07 -2.60 5.78
C PHE A 334 8.11 -1.64 6.36
N ALA A 335 9.22 -1.42 5.65
CA ALA A 335 10.11 -0.29 5.91
C ALA A 335 9.41 1.03 5.56
N SER A 336 9.98 2.15 5.97
CA SER A 336 9.57 3.46 5.45
C SER A 336 10.23 3.72 4.10
N GLY A 337 9.63 4.61 3.29
CA GLY A 337 10.17 5.06 2.02
C GLY A 337 9.92 6.55 1.81
N ARG A 338 10.72 7.18 0.94
CA ARG A 338 10.51 8.58 0.57
C ARG A 338 11.06 8.92 -0.80
N LEU A 339 10.40 9.84 -1.49
CA LEU A 339 10.98 10.57 -2.62
C LEU A 339 12.14 11.45 -2.09
N PRO A 340 13.30 11.49 -2.71
CA PRO A 340 14.37 12.40 -2.32
C PRO A 340 13.89 13.86 -2.25
N ALA A 341 14.29 14.58 -1.21
CA ALA A 341 13.87 15.97 -1.03
C ALA A 341 14.26 16.84 -2.24
N GLY A 342 13.32 17.64 -2.75
CA GLY A 342 13.54 18.49 -3.90
C GLY A 342 13.61 17.74 -5.25
N HIS A 343 13.24 16.48 -5.29
CA HIS A 343 13.21 15.73 -6.57
C HIS A 343 12.13 16.28 -7.51
N PRO A 344 12.44 16.49 -8.81
CA PRO A 344 11.55 17.17 -9.76
C PRO A 344 10.25 16.41 -10.06
N LEU A 345 10.15 15.13 -9.71
CA LEU A 345 8.92 14.35 -9.90
C LEU A 345 7.73 14.95 -9.15
N ARG A 346 7.94 15.53 -7.95
CA ARG A 346 6.90 16.20 -7.18
C ARG A 346 6.27 17.34 -7.96
N ASP A 347 7.12 18.22 -8.50
CA ASP A 347 6.67 19.40 -9.25
C ASP A 347 6.08 18.97 -10.60
N LEU A 348 6.68 17.98 -11.27
CA LEU A 348 6.16 17.43 -12.52
C LEU A 348 4.70 16.95 -12.40
N VAL A 349 4.39 16.17 -11.36
CA VAL A 349 3.01 15.67 -11.14
C VAL A 349 2.11 16.79 -10.64
N GLY A 350 2.61 17.66 -9.75
CA GLY A 350 1.86 18.81 -9.25
C GLY A 350 1.46 19.80 -10.34
N ASP A 351 2.38 20.15 -11.21
CA ASP A 351 2.13 21.06 -12.34
C ASP A 351 1.18 20.42 -13.37
N ALA A 352 1.34 19.11 -13.64
CA ALA A 352 0.43 18.39 -14.53
C ALA A 352 -1.02 18.38 -13.97
N HIS A 353 -1.19 18.18 -12.67
CA HIS A 353 -2.48 18.28 -12.00
C HIS A 353 -3.08 19.69 -12.16
N ALA A 354 -2.29 20.73 -11.86
CA ALA A 354 -2.75 22.10 -11.95
C ALA A 354 -3.16 22.50 -13.37
N ASP A 355 -2.39 22.07 -14.37
CA ASP A 355 -2.70 22.34 -15.78
C ASP A 355 -3.99 21.63 -16.23
N VAL A 356 -4.24 20.41 -15.76
CA VAL A 356 -5.41 19.59 -16.14
C VAL A 356 -6.68 20.06 -15.44
N THR A 357 -6.61 20.32 -14.15
CA THR A 357 -7.80 20.60 -13.32
C THR A 357 -8.11 22.10 -13.20
N GLY A 358 -7.11 22.96 -13.40
CA GLY A 358 -7.18 24.37 -13.09
C GLY A 358 -7.05 24.71 -11.61
N GLU A 359 -6.88 23.70 -10.75
CA GLU A 359 -6.67 23.85 -9.32
C GLU A 359 -5.19 24.05 -9.00
N PRO A 360 -4.82 24.60 -7.83
CA PRO A 360 -3.41 24.68 -7.43
C PRO A 360 -2.75 23.30 -7.36
N PRO A 361 -1.41 23.22 -7.51
CA PRO A 361 -0.69 21.96 -7.28
C PRO A 361 -1.05 21.35 -5.94
N PRO A 362 -1.28 20.02 -5.87
CA PRO A 362 -1.64 19.34 -4.64
C PRO A 362 -0.57 19.51 -3.56
N ARG A 363 -1.02 19.68 -2.31
CA ARG A 363 -0.06 19.76 -1.20
C ARG A 363 0.67 18.44 -0.99
N GLU A 364 1.92 18.55 -0.58
CA GLU A 364 2.77 17.42 -0.22
C GLU A 364 2.50 16.96 1.22
N ARG A 365 2.49 15.63 1.45
CA ARG A 365 2.41 15.03 2.79
C ARG A 365 3.08 13.67 2.86
N GLY A 366 3.28 13.18 4.07
CA GLY A 366 3.60 11.78 4.35
C GLY A 366 2.34 10.95 4.59
N ALA A 367 2.44 9.63 4.42
CA ALA A 367 1.40 8.67 4.75
C ALA A 367 1.79 7.82 5.97
N PRO A 368 0.92 7.66 6.98
CA PRO A 368 1.24 6.95 8.22
C PRO A 368 1.07 5.43 8.09
N TYR A 369 1.13 4.91 6.86
CA TYR A 369 1.00 3.49 6.52
C TYR A 369 2.15 3.04 5.61
N GLY A 370 2.36 1.73 5.51
CA GLY A 370 3.31 1.13 4.59
C GLY A 370 2.72 1.06 3.19
N SER A 371 3.57 1.12 2.16
CA SER A 371 3.19 0.92 0.77
C SER A 371 4.39 0.44 -0.05
N ASP A 372 4.14 0.07 -1.30
CA ASP A 372 5.19 -0.31 -2.25
C ASP A 372 6.18 0.80 -2.58
N LEU A 373 5.87 2.07 -2.28
CA LEU A 373 6.80 3.20 -2.43
C LEU A 373 8.19 2.87 -1.83
N ARG A 374 8.21 2.19 -0.67
CA ARG A 374 9.46 1.79 -0.01
C ARG A 374 10.33 0.86 -0.86
N LEU A 375 9.71 -0.04 -1.62
CA LEU A 375 10.44 -1.03 -2.44
C LEU A 375 11.07 -0.36 -3.66
N TYR A 376 10.33 0.49 -4.36
CA TYR A 376 10.85 1.29 -5.47
C TYR A 376 11.92 2.27 -4.99
N SER A 377 11.69 2.98 -3.89
CA SER A 377 12.66 3.89 -3.28
C SER A 377 13.95 3.16 -2.87
N ALA A 378 13.84 1.97 -2.28
CA ALA A 378 15.00 1.14 -1.92
C ALA A 378 15.75 0.61 -3.15
N ALA A 379 15.07 0.41 -4.27
CA ALA A 379 15.66 0.05 -5.55
C ALA A 379 16.28 1.26 -6.30
N GLY A 380 16.25 2.46 -5.71
CA GLY A 380 16.80 3.67 -6.30
C GLY A 380 15.89 4.35 -7.33
N VAL A 381 14.61 3.97 -7.39
CA VAL A 381 13.60 4.59 -8.24
C VAL A 381 12.88 5.69 -7.47
N PRO A 382 13.05 6.97 -7.81
CA PRO A 382 12.32 8.09 -7.21
C PRO A 382 10.81 7.90 -7.39
N THR A 383 10.09 7.82 -6.27
CA THR A 383 8.68 7.40 -6.24
C THR A 383 7.84 8.31 -5.37
N LEU A 384 6.63 8.63 -5.83
CA LEU A 384 5.56 9.24 -5.03
C LEU A 384 4.24 8.52 -5.27
N GLN A 385 3.25 8.80 -4.41
CA GLN A 385 1.87 8.34 -4.63
C GLN A 385 1.01 9.53 -5.04
N TYR A 386 0.17 9.30 -6.04
CA TYR A 386 -0.85 10.22 -6.51
C TYR A 386 -1.95 9.45 -7.23
N GLY A 387 -3.12 9.37 -6.64
CA GLY A 387 -4.26 8.64 -7.19
C GLY A 387 -5.59 9.03 -6.57
N PRO A 388 -6.71 8.54 -7.14
CA PRO A 388 -8.05 8.94 -6.75
C PRO A 388 -8.51 8.24 -5.47
N GLY A 389 -9.38 8.90 -4.73
CA GLY A 389 -10.02 8.36 -3.55
C GLY A 389 -9.34 8.70 -2.23
N ASP A 390 -10.04 8.42 -1.16
CA ASP A 390 -9.66 8.75 0.21
C ASP A 390 -9.33 7.48 0.98
N VAL A 391 -8.07 7.31 1.38
CA VAL A 391 -7.59 6.16 2.16
C VAL A 391 -8.36 5.94 3.47
N ARG A 392 -9.01 6.97 4.01
CA ARG A 392 -9.86 6.84 5.22
C ARG A 392 -11.10 5.99 5.00
N LEU A 393 -11.47 5.75 3.74
CA LEU A 393 -12.57 4.88 3.34
C LEU A 393 -12.11 3.46 2.97
N ALA A 394 -10.81 3.28 2.72
CA ALA A 394 -10.20 1.99 2.44
C ALA A 394 -10.41 0.99 3.58
N HIS A 395 -10.40 -0.30 3.26
CA HIS A 395 -10.58 -1.43 4.19
C HIS A 395 -11.92 -1.44 4.94
N GLY A 396 -12.80 -0.45 4.71
CA GLY A 396 -14.11 -0.32 5.37
C GLY A 396 -15.28 -0.71 4.47
N PRO A 397 -16.47 -0.94 5.06
CA PRO A 397 -17.68 -1.32 4.31
C PRO A 397 -18.33 -0.15 3.54
N ARG A 398 -17.80 1.06 3.68
CA ARG A 398 -18.24 2.26 2.95
C ARG A 398 -17.22 2.71 1.90
N GLU A 399 -16.40 1.77 1.44
CA GLU A 399 -15.39 2.06 0.44
C GLU A 399 -16.02 2.54 -0.86
N GLN A 400 -15.50 3.65 -1.37
CA GLN A 400 -16.03 4.34 -2.54
C GLN A 400 -14.98 5.29 -3.16
N VAL A 401 -15.21 5.67 -4.43
CA VAL A 401 -14.38 6.62 -5.16
C VAL A 401 -15.22 7.49 -6.10
N SER A 402 -14.78 8.72 -6.37
CA SER A 402 -15.38 9.60 -7.38
C SER A 402 -14.89 9.22 -8.78
N LEU A 403 -15.81 9.15 -9.75
CA LEU A 403 -15.46 8.94 -11.16
C LEU A 403 -14.76 10.16 -11.75
N SER A 404 -15.24 11.37 -11.45
CA SER A 404 -14.62 12.60 -11.93
C SER A 404 -13.19 12.75 -11.43
N GLU A 405 -12.92 12.47 -10.15
CA GLU A 405 -11.56 12.44 -9.61
C GLU A 405 -10.68 11.40 -10.33
N THR A 406 -11.23 10.22 -10.63
CA THR A 406 -10.51 9.18 -11.36
C THR A 406 -10.15 9.63 -12.78
N VAL A 407 -11.03 10.37 -13.45
CA VAL A 407 -10.77 10.98 -14.77
C VAL A 407 -9.67 12.04 -14.68
N ASP A 408 -9.73 12.92 -13.68
CA ASP A 408 -8.73 13.98 -13.51
C ASP A 408 -7.34 13.38 -13.22
N VAL A 409 -7.28 12.32 -12.42
CA VAL A 409 -6.03 11.57 -12.20
C VAL A 409 -5.53 10.96 -13.51
N ALA A 410 -6.39 10.29 -14.30
CA ALA A 410 -5.99 9.70 -15.57
C ALA A 410 -5.41 10.76 -16.53
N ARG A 411 -6.05 11.92 -16.65
CA ARG A 411 -5.58 13.05 -17.46
C ARG A 411 -4.26 13.61 -16.95
N THR A 412 -4.11 13.76 -15.64
CA THR A 412 -2.87 14.20 -14.99
C THR A 412 -1.73 13.23 -15.30
N LEU A 413 -1.97 11.93 -15.22
CA LEU A 413 -0.97 10.89 -15.55
C LEU A 413 -0.56 10.94 -17.01
N VAL A 414 -1.48 11.22 -17.95
CA VAL A 414 -1.15 11.44 -19.38
C VAL A 414 -0.14 12.57 -19.53
N VAL A 415 -0.43 13.74 -18.96
CA VAL A 415 0.44 14.92 -19.06
C VAL A 415 1.79 14.68 -18.38
N ALA A 416 1.76 14.16 -17.14
CA ALA A 416 2.97 13.87 -16.38
C ALA A 416 3.87 12.85 -17.10
N ALA A 417 3.27 11.80 -17.68
CA ALA A 417 4.01 10.80 -18.43
C ALA A 417 4.67 11.39 -19.68
N LEU A 418 3.93 12.13 -20.51
CA LEU A 418 4.49 12.75 -21.72
C LEU A 418 5.62 13.73 -21.41
N ARG A 419 5.48 14.53 -20.35
CA ARG A 419 6.52 15.46 -19.88
C ARG A 419 7.74 14.72 -19.32
N SER A 420 7.54 13.63 -18.59
CA SER A 420 8.61 12.83 -18.00
C SER A 420 9.45 12.14 -19.07
N VAL A 421 8.80 11.42 -19.99
CA VAL A 421 9.51 10.61 -20.98
C VAL A 421 9.94 11.40 -22.22
N GLY A 422 9.37 12.59 -22.40
CA GLY A 422 9.59 13.46 -23.55
C GLY A 422 8.97 12.91 -24.84
N THR A 423 8.71 13.82 -25.78
CA THR A 423 8.16 13.51 -27.10
C THR A 423 9.12 13.96 -28.20
N ARG A 424 9.02 13.35 -29.40
CA ARG A 424 9.86 13.64 -30.60
C ARG A 424 9.09 14.49 -31.60
#